data_db579394de417da744976deca4b1a361
#
_entry.id   db579394de417da744976deca4b1a361
#
_cell.length_a   1.000
_cell.length_b   1.000
_cell.length_c   1.000
_cell.angle_alpha   90.00
_cell.angle_beta   90.00
_cell.angle_gamma   90.00
#
_symmetry.space_group_name_H-M   'P 1'
#
loop_
_entity.id
_entity.type
_entity.pdbx_description
1 polymer ?
#
loop_
_entity_poly.entity_id
_entity_poly.type
_entity_poly.pdbx_seq_one_letter_code
_entity_poly.pdbx_strand_id
1 'polypeptide(L)'
;MSFDTDKEKLKAFRAENEIKWSMFSEYKKWKETNISKAYNIQWLPTMYLIDPEGKVAYTTVVAANMEKKIAELVAAGKITPYIQTAEYPGGKKALIKAISEELQFPEVAKKYHATAKVKLSFIVDEEGNLSDITVKEYQGQPLSGAAFSKLSPSEQKDADIQVKTVLSMEAIRTITAIGSRTKWNPGSERGKVMKTKFTQTINFKR
;
A
#
# COMPACT_ATOMS: atom_id res chain seq x y z
N MET A 1 -22.07 -7.96 -8.79
CA MET A 1 -23.41 -7.79 -9.42
C MET A 1 -23.96 -6.43 -9.07
N SER A 2 -24.67 -5.77 -9.99
CA SER A 2 -25.33 -4.47 -9.79
C SER A 2 -26.83 -4.61 -9.97
N PHE A 3 -27.61 -3.84 -9.22
CA PHE A 3 -29.08 -3.70 -9.36
C PHE A 3 -29.46 -2.35 -9.97
N ASP A 4 -28.53 -1.71 -10.68
CA ASP A 4 -28.84 -0.51 -11.45
C ASP A 4 -29.81 -0.84 -12.59
N THR A 5 -30.82 0.01 -12.76
CA THR A 5 -31.83 -0.13 -13.80
C THR A 5 -31.45 0.61 -15.08
N ASP A 6 -30.45 1.49 -15.02
CA ASP A 6 -29.97 2.31 -16.14
C ASP A 6 -28.58 1.84 -16.58
N LYS A 7 -28.51 1.31 -17.80
CA LYS A 7 -27.28 0.76 -18.38
C LYS A 7 -26.20 1.83 -18.60
N GLU A 8 -26.57 3.02 -19.02
CA GLU A 8 -25.59 4.07 -19.33
C GLU A 8 -25.03 4.69 -18.05
N LYS A 9 -25.83 4.85 -17.01
CA LYS A 9 -25.36 5.26 -15.68
C LYS A 9 -24.39 4.23 -15.08
N LEU A 10 -24.68 2.94 -15.21
CA LEU A 10 -23.78 1.88 -14.74
C LEU A 10 -22.45 1.89 -15.49
N LYS A 11 -22.45 2.12 -16.81
CA LYS A 11 -21.22 2.25 -17.61
C LYS A 11 -20.40 3.48 -17.17
N ALA A 12 -21.04 4.64 -16.99
CA ALA A 12 -20.38 5.86 -16.54
C ALA A 12 -19.74 5.65 -15.16
N PHE A 13 -20.48 5.10 -14.21
CA PHE A 13 -19.99 4.76 -12.88
C PHE A 13 -18.78 3.83 -12.92
N ARG A 14 -18.79 2.79 -13.77
CA ARG A 14 -17.65 1.88 -13.93
C ARG A 14 -16.42 2.58 -14.46
N ALA A 15 -16.59 3.48 -15.43
CA ALA A 15 -15.47 4.25 -16.00
C ALA A 15 -14.88 5.23 -14.98
N GLU A 16 -15.73 6.00 -14.29
CA GLU A 16 -15.33 6.98 -13.28
C GLU A 16 -14.58 6.34 -12.09
N ASN A 17 -15.00 5.15 -11.68
CA ASN A 17 -14.42 4.44 -10.53
C ASN A 17 -13.38 3.37 -10.94
N GLU A 18 -12.94 3.35 -12.21
CA GLU A 18 -11.94 2.42 -12.75
C GLU A 18 -12.22 0.95 -12.43
N ILE A 19 -13.49 0.54 -12.44
CA ILE A 19 -13.91 -0.82 -12.09
C ILE A 19 -13.51 -1.82 -13.18
N LYS A 20 -12.50 -2.64 -12.91
CA LYS A 20 -11.90 -3.61 -13.87
C LYS A 20 -12.48 -5.01 -13.77
N TRP A 21 -13.16 -5.35 -12.67
CA TRP A 21 -13.77 -6.67 -12.52
C TRP A 21 -15.09 -6.81 -13.27
N SER A 22 -15.50 -8.06 -13.52
CA SER A 22 -16.77 -8.36 -14.20
C SER A 22 -17.96 -7.90 -13.37
N MET A 23 -18.87 -7.19 -13.99
CA MET A 23 -20.15 -6.79 -13.42
C MET A 23 -21.30 -7.35 -14.27
N PHE A 24 -22.35 -7.80 -13.58
CA PHE A 24 -23.59 -8.27 -14.18
C PHE A 24 -24.75 -7.45 -13.65
N SER A 25 -25.70 -7.10 -14.50
CA SER A 25 -26.99 -6.48 -14.14
C SER A 25 -28.09 -6.97 -15.06
N GLU A 26 -29.28 -7.22 -14.52
CA GLU A 26 -30.49 -7.48 -15.28
C GLU A 26 -31.23 -6.18 -15.64
N TYR A 27 -30.71 -5.02 -15.21
CA TYR A 27 -31.32 -3.70 -15.37
C TYR A 27 -32.74 -3.61 -14.82
N LYS A 28 -33.05 -4.35 -13.77
CA LYS A 28 -34.30 -4.40 -13.03
C LYS A 28 -34.12 -4.01 -11.59
N LYS A 29 -35.16 -3.60 -10.90
CA LYS A 29 -35.10 -3.41 -9.45
C LYS A 29 -34.72 -4.71 -8.76
N TRP A 30 -33.93 -4.64 -7.70
CA TRP A 30 -33.29 -5.80 -7.10
C TRP A 30 -34.24 -6.95 -6.72
N LYS A 31 -35.48 -6.66 -6.23
CA LYS A 31 -36.49 -7.67 -5.90
C LYS A 31 -37.12 -8.34 -7.11
N GLU A 32 -36.98 -7.77 -8.29
CA GLU A 32 -37.55 -8.25 -9.54
C GLU A 32 -36.58 -9.12 -10.35
N THR A 33 -35.30 -9.13 -9.98
CA THR A 33 -34.26 -9.88 -10.69
C THR A 33 -34.34 -11.38 -10.38
N ASN A 34 -34.02 -12.22 -11.37
CA ASN A 34 -33.95 -13.67 -11.18
C ASN A 34 -32.86 -14.05 -10.17
N ILE A 35 -31.74 -13.32 -10.21
CA ILE A 35 -30.59 -13.59 -9.35
C ILE A 35 -30.88 -13.28 -7.88
N SER A 36 -31.63 -12.21 -7.57
CA SER A 36 -32.02 -11.91 -6.19
C SER A 36 -32.92 -12.98 -5.59
N LYS A 37 -33.78 -13.57 -6.41
CA LYS A 37 -34.64 -14.71 -6.03
C LYS A 37 -33.82 -15.98 -5.85
N ALA A 38 -32.94 -16.31 -6.80
CA ALA A 38 -32.12 -17.52 -6.77
C ALA A 38 -31.16 -17.54 -5.57
N TYR A 39 -30.57 -16.39 -5.21
CA TYR A 39 -29.67 -16.26 -4.07
C TYR A 39 -30.34 -15.79 -2.78
N ASN A 40 -31.67 -15.66 -2.78
CA ASN A 40 -32.47 -15.20 -1.62
C ASN A 40 -31.90 -13.91 -1.01
N ILE A 41 -31.60 -12.90 -1.84
CA ILE A 41 -31.01 -11.64 -1.41
C ILE A 41 -32.04 -10.81 -0.65
N GLN A 42 -31.88 -10.67 0.66
CA GLN A 42 -32.79 -9.94 1.55
C GLN A 42 -32.30 -8.51 1.84
N TRP A 43 -30.99 -8.25 1.68
CA TRP A 43 -30.33 -7.00 2.01
C TRP A 43 -29.30 -6.62 0.97
N LEU A 44 -28.98 -5.33 0.84
CA LEU A 44 -27.89 -4.80 0.02
C LEU A 44 -26.93 -3.99 0.91
N PRO A 45 -25.64 -4.20 0.79
CA PRO A 45 -24.96 -5.22 -0.03
C PRO A 45 -25.09 -6.62 0.58
N THR A 46 -25.17 -7.66 -0.24
CA THR A 46 -24.97 -9.05 0.16
C THR A 46 -23.73 -9.59 -0.54
N MET A 47 -22.81 -10.18 0.21
CA MET A 47 -21.56 -10.73 -0.30
C MET A 47 -21.50 -12.22 -0.03
N TYR A 48 -21.06 -12.97 -1.04
CA TYR A 48 -20.85 -14.41 -0.97
C TYR A 48 -19.38 -14.72 -1.25
N LEU A 49 -18.76 -15.51 -0.39
CA LEU A 49 -17.47 -16.13 -0.67
C LEU A 49 -17.75 -17.53 -1.24
N ILE A 50 -17.28 -17.77 -2.46
CA ILE A 50 -17.46 -19.03 -3.17
C ILE A 50 -16.13 -19.80 -3.09
N ASP A 51 -16.16 -21.06 -2.71
CA ASP A 51 -14.99 -21.92 -2.68
C ASP A 51 -14.60 -22.41 -4.09
N PRO A 52 -13.44 -23.07 -4.26
CA PRO A 52 -13.02 -23.61 -5.55
C PRO A 52 -13.97 -24.65 -6.15
N GLU A 53 -14.78 -25.30 -5.32
CA GLU A 53 -15.80 -26.29 -5.71
C GLU A 53 -17.12 -25.63 -6.13
N GLY A 54 -17.19 -24.27 -6.11
CA GLY A 54 -18.36 -23.51 -6.50
C GLY A 54 -19.45 -23.40 -5.43
N LYS A 55 -19.16 -23.78 -4.18
CA LYS A 55 -20.10 -23.70 -3.05
C LYS A 55 -19.94 -22.41 -2.28
N VAL A 56 -21.02 -21.97 -1.63
CA VAL A 56 -20.99 -20.79 -0.75
C VAL A 56 -20.29 -21.16 0.57
N ALA A 57 -19.05 -20.69 0.74
CA ALA A 57 -18.25 -20.89 1.93
C ALA A 57 -18.61 -19.90 3.06
N TYR A 58 -19.05 -18.69 2.72
CA TYR A 58 -19.43 -17.65 3.66
C TYR A 58 -20.36 -16.62 3.04
N THR A 59 -21.26 -16.05 3.84
CA THR A 59 -22.17 -14.99 3.43
C THR A 59 -22.23 -13.91 4.49
N THR A 60 -22.22 -12.65 4.09
CA THR A 60 -22.38 -11.51 5.00
C THR A 60 -22.91 -10.29 4.25
N VAL A 61 -23.49 -9.36 5.01
CA VAL A 61 -23.90 -8.01 4.54
C VAL A 61 -22.93 -6.93 5.01
N VAL A 62 -21.88 -7.30 5.77
CA VAL A 62 -20.89 -6.38 6.36
C VAL A 62 -19.52 -6.66 5.73
N ALA A 63 -18.96 -5.66 5.02
CA ALA A 63 -17.67 -5.81 4.32
C ALA A 63 -16.52 -6.22 5.26
N ALA A 64 -16.44 -5.60 6.43
CA ALA A 64 -15.40 -5.94 7.42
C ALA A 64 -15.42 -7.42 7.86
N ASN A 65 -16.61 -8.04 7.93
CA ASN A 65 -16.73 -9.47 8.25
C ASN A 65 -16.23 -10.35 7.10
N MET A 66 -16.46 -9.93 5.84
CA MET A 66 -15.92 -10.62 4.67
C MET A 66 -14.39 -10.55 4.64
N GLU A 67 -13.82 -9.35 4.86
CA GLU A 67 -12.36 -9.15 4.94
C GLU A 67 -11.73 -10.01 6.03
N LYS A 68 -12.33 -10.02 7.23
CA LYS A 68 -11.88 -10.87 8.34
C LYS A 68 -11.91 -12.34 7.96
N LYS A 69 -13.02 -12.81 7.35
CA LYS A 69 -13.15 -14.22 6.93
C LYS A 69 -12.13 -14.63 5.87
N ILE A 70 -11.87 -13.76 4.89
CA ILE A 70 -10.83 -13.99 3.89
C ILE A 70 -9.45 -14.09 4.56
N ALA A 71 -9.13 -13.16 5.48
CA ALA A 71 -7.86 -13.19 6.22
C ALA A 71 -7.68 -14.48 7.03
N GLU A 72 -8.73 -14.97 7.70
CA GLU A 72 -8.74 -16.25 8.43
C GLU A 72 -8.44 -17.43 7.49
N LEU A 73 -9.08 -17.47 6.32
CA LEU A 73 -8.90 -18.55 5.34
C LEU A 73 -7.50 -18.53 4.69
N VAL A 74 -6.96 -17.34 4.45
CA VAL A 74 -5.56 -17.17 3.99
C VAL A 74 -4.58 -17.65 5.05
N ALA A 75 -4.75 -17.22 6.31
CA ALA A 75 -3.91 -17.64 7.42
C ALA A 75 -3.95 -19.16 7.67
N ALA A 76 -5.11 -19.78 7.41
CA ALA A 76 -5.29 -21.24 7.49
C ALA A 76 -4.80 -22.00 6.24
N GLY A 77 -4.22 -21.31 5.23
CA GLY A 77 -3.77 -21.90 3.97
C GLY A 77 -4.89 -22.51 3.09
N LYS A 78 -6.15 -22.16 3.36
CA LYS A 78 -7.31 -22.68 2.61
C LYS A 78 -7.57 -21.94 1.31
N ILE A 79 -7.12 -20.70 1.20
CA ILE A 79 -7.16 -19.91 -0.03
C ILE A 79 -5.83 -19.19 -0.23
N THR A 80 -5.40 -19.05 -1.47
CA THR A 80 -4.26 -18.21 -1.85
C THR A 80 -4.78 -16.89 -2.41
N PRO A 81 -4.36 -15.74 -1.89
CA PRO A 81 -4.76 -14.45 -2.46
C PRO A 81 -4.37 -14.38 -3.95
N TYR A 82 -5.25 -13.80 -4.76
CA TYR A 82 -4.97 -13.60 -6.19
C TYR A 82 -3.73 -12.74 -6.41
N ILE A 83 -3.57 -11.70 -5.59
CA ILE A 83 -2.38 -10.85 -5.56
C ILE A 83 -1.91 -10.76 -4.11
N GLN A 84 -0.64 -11.06 -3.89
CA GLN A 84 0.07 -10.77 -2.66
C GLN A 84 1.12 -9.70 -2.95
N THR A 85 1.13 -8.63 -2.17
CA THR A 85 2.19 -7.64 -2.23
C THR A 85 3.43 -8.18 -1.51
N ALA A 86 4.62 -7.73 -1.96
CA ALA A 86 5.83 -8.02 -1.20
C ALA A 86 5.73 -7.51 0.24
N GLU A 87 6.34 -8.22 1.18
CA GLU A 87 6.29 -7.87 2.60
C GLU A 87 7.65 -8.10 3.27
N TYR A 88 8.00 -7.20 4.19
CA TYR A 88 9.15 -7.43 5.07
C TYR A 88 8.85 -8.57 6.06
N PRO A 89 9.78 -9.50 6.34
CA PRO A 89 9.57 -10.56 7.32
C PRO A 89 9.15 -10.01 8.68
N GLY A 90 8.00 -10.50 9.19
CA GLY A 90 7.37 -9.97 10.40
C GLY A 90 6.48 -8.76 10.17
N GLY A 91 6.24 -8.37 8.90
CA GLY A 91 5.26 -7.38 8.49
C GLY A 91 5.67 -5.93 8.76
N LYS A 92 4.70 -5.05 8.63
CA LYS A 92 4.91 -3.59 8.75
C LYS A 92 5.53 -3.15 10.08
N LYS A 93 5.17 -3.81 11.19
CA LYS A 93 5.73 -3.45 12.52
C LYS A 93 7.23 -3.77 12.60
N ALA A 94 7.64 -4.93 12.08
CA ALA A 94 9.04 -5.34 12.04
C ALA A 94 9.85 -4.43 11.11
N LEU A 95 9.30 -4.04 9.96
CA LEU A 95 9.94 -3.08 9.06
C LEU A 95 10.16 -1.71 9.73
N ILE A 96 9.15 -1.18 10.41
CA ILE A 96 9.28 0.10 11.13
C ILE A 96 10.36 0.02 12.20
N LYS A 97 10.43 -1.09 12.95
CA LYS A 97 11.48 -1.32 13.94
C LYS A 97 12.85 -1.36 13.29
N ALA A 98 13.03 -2.14 12.22
CA ALA A 98 14.31 -2.23 11.49
C ALA A 98 14.75 -0.87 10.93
N ILE A 99 13.81 -0.06 10.40
CA ILE A 99 14.10 1.30 9.96
C ILE A 99 14.57 2.17 11.14
N SER A 100 13.89 2.11 12.29
CA SER A 100 14.23 2.90 13.47
C SER A 100 15.60 2.54 14.03
N GLU A 101 16.01 1.27 13.96
CA GLU A 101 17.31 0.78 14.42
C GLU A 101 18.45 1.13 13.46
N GLU A 102 18.18 1.17 12.15
CA GLU A 102 19.17 1.44 11.10
C GLU A 102 19.36 2.92 10.78
N LEU A 103 18.29 3.72 10.96
CA LEU A 103 18.23 5.13 10.55
C LEU A 103 19.22 6.00 11.35
N GLN A 104 20.11 6.69 10.63
CA GLN A 104 21.02 7.67 11.20
C GLN A 104 20.56 9.07 10.81
N PHE A 105 20.28 9.92 11.81
CA PHE A 105 19.86 11.28 11.53
C PHE A 105 21.08 12.14 11.17
N PRO A 106 21.20 12.70 9.94
CA PRO A 106 22.39 13.43 9.51
C PRO A 106 22.63 14.70 10.34
N GLU A 107 23.89 15.00 10.67
CA GLU A 107 24.26 16.12 11.54
C GLU A 107 23.84 17.49 10.96
N VAL A 108 23.93 17.67 9.64
CA VAL A 108 23.48 18.92 9.02
C VAL A 108 21.97 19.12 9.16
N ALA A 109 21.19 18.06 9.12
CA ALA A 109 19.74 18.08 9.33
C ALA A 109 19.41 18.37 10.81
N LYS A 110 20.20 17.85 11.76
CA LYS A 110 20.09 18.19 13.20
C LYS A 110 20.38 19.66 13.44
N LYS A 111 21.45 20.18 12.82
CA LYS A 111 21.87 21.58 12.94
C LYS A 111 20.78 22.58 12.59
N TYR A 112 19.98 22.27 11.57
CA TYR A 112 18.91 23.14 11.07
C TYR A 112 17.51 22.70 11.49
N HIS A 113 17.39 21.85 12.52
CA HIS A 113 16.15 21.33 13.08
C HIS A 113 15.20 20.74 12.02
N ALA A 114 15.76 20.06 11.04
CA ALA A 114 15.01 19.52 9.93
C ALA A 114 14.02 18.43 10.36
N THR A 115 12.85 18.45 9.75
CA THR A 115 11.84 17.39 9.84
C THR A 115 11.32 17.11 8.44
N ALA A 116 11.30 15.84 8.04
CA ALA A 116 10.85 15.48 6.70
C ALA A 116 10.24 14.07 6.64
N LYS A 117 9.45 13.87 5.59
CA LYS A 117 9.01 12.54 5.13
C LYS A 117 9.63 12.28 3.77
N VAL A 118 10.36 11.17 3.65
CA VAL A 118 10.96 10.73 2.38
C VAL A 118 10.27 9.45 1.96
N LYS A 119 9.53 9.50 0.85
CA LYS A 119 8.86 8.34 0.27
C LYS A 119 9.77 7.70 -0.77
N LEU A 120 10.19 6.49 -0.50
CA LEU A 120 10.97 5.68 -1.41
C LEU A 120 10.08 4.76 -2.23
N SER A 121 10.58 4.39 -3.40
CA SER A 121 10.04 3.33 -4.24
C SER A 121 11.18 2.39 -4.61
N PHE A 122 10.94 1.09 -4.57
CA PHE A 122 11.92 0.06 -4.93
C PHE A 122 11.20 -1.20 -5.45
N ILE A 123 11.97 -2.08 -6.06
CA ILE A 123 11.51 -3.38 -6.55
C ILE A 123 11.94 -4.45 -5.53
N VAL A 124 11.04 -5.37 -5.24
CA VAL A 124 11.33 -6.64 -4.58
C VAL A 124 11.27 -7.71 -5.66
N ASP A 125 12.38 -8.41 -5.90
CA ASP A 125 12.44 -9.49 -6.88
C ASP A 125 11.86 -10.81 -6.36
N GLU A 126 11.90 -11.84 -7.19
CA GLU A 126 11.34 -13.15 -6.88
C GLU A 126 12.11 -13.87 -5.76
N GLU A 127 13.36 -13.51 -5.52
CA GLU A 127 14.25 -14.01 -4.47
C GLU A 127 14.22 -13.16 -3.20
N GLY A 128 13.41 -12.08 -3.20
CA GLY A 128 13.27 -11.15 -2.08
C GLY A 128 14.40 -10.12 -1.96
N ASN A 129 15.21 -9.91 -3.00
CA ASN A 129 16.20 -8.85 -3.03
C ASN A 129 15.56 -7.51 -3.39
N LEU A 130 16.19 -6.43 -2.96
CA LEU A 130 15.78 -5.07 -3.31
C LEU A 130 16.62 -4.52 -4.46
N SER A 131 15.97 -3.85 -5.40
CA SER A 131 16.61 -3.11 -6.49
C SER A 131 15.87 -1.80 -6.78
N ASP A 132 16.47 -0.94 -7.60
CA ASP A 132 15.88 0.32 -8.09
C ASP A 132 15.34 1.23 -6.98
N ILE A 133 16.08 1.34 -5.87
CA ILE A 133 15.69 2.17 -4.73
C ILE A 133 15.83 3.63 -5.10
N THR A 134 14.72 4.34 -5.19
CA THR A 134 14.64 5.74 -5.62
C THR A 134 13.74 6.57 -4.72
N VAL A 135 14.02 7.86 -4.62
CA VAL A 135 13.13 8.80 -3.94
C VAL A 135 11.98 9.16 -4.87
N LYS A 136 10.77 8.81 -4.46
CA LYS A 136 9.54 9.17 -5.19
C LYS A 136 9.02 10.55 -4.79
N GLU A 137 9.15 10.89 -3.52
CA GLU A 137 8.62 12.13 -2.97
C GLU A 137 9.41 12.56 -1.73
N TYR A 138 9.63 13.86 -1.59
CA TYR A 138 10.21 14.49 -0.41
C TYR A 138 9.29 15.59 0.11
N GLN A 139 8.90 15.51 1.37
CA GLN A 139 8.09 16.50 2.08
C GLN A 139 8.87 16.97 3.31
N GLY A 140 9.58 18.11 3.20
CA GLY A 140 10.29 18.74 4.30
C GLY A 140 9.44 19.85 4.94
N GLN A 141 9.64 20.07 6.24
CA GLN A 141 9.17 21.28 6.92
C GLN A 141 10.24 22.37 6.76
N PRO A 142 9.86 23.67 6.83
CA PRO A 142 10.82 24.78 6.81
C PRO A 142 11.93 24.57 7.86
N LEU A 143 13.18 24.79 7.45
CA LEU A 143 14.31 24.74 8.36
C LEU A 143 14.25 25.85 9.38
N SER A 144 14.81 25.62 10.55
CA SER A 144 14.74 26.54 11.68
C SER A 144 15.98 26.46 12.58
N GLY A 145 15.98 27.26 13.65
CA GLY A 145 17.04 27.29 14.65
C GLY A 145 18.04 28.43 14.45
N ALA A 146 18.77 28.78 15.52
CA ALA A 146 19.69 29.91 15.54
C ALA A 146 20.80 29.84 14.48
N ALA A 147 21.22 28.63 14.11
CA ALA A 147 22.21 28.41 13.06
C ALA A 147 21.64 28.75 11.67
N PHE A 148 20.37 28.44 11.41
CA PHE A 148 19.72 28.73 10.14
C PHE A 148 19.36 30.22 10.01
N SER A 149 18.85 30.83 11.07
CA SER A 149 18.45 32.27 11.09
C SER A 149 19.62 33.22 10.87
N LYS A 150 20.87 32.78 11.09
CA LYS A 150 22.08 33.63 10.85
C LYS A 150 22.56 33.57 9.39
N LEU A 151 22.00 32.71 8.57
CA LEU A 151 22.38 32.57 7.17
C LEU A 151 21.72 33.66 6.31
N SER A 152 22.44 34.11 5.30
CA SER A 152 21.87 34.93 4.22
C SER A 152 20.80 34.17 3.44
N PRO A 153 19.91 34.84 2.70
CA PRO A 153 18.88 34.17 1.91
C PRO A 153 19.44 33.16 0.89
N SER A 154 20.61 33.42 0.34
CA SER A 154 21.32 32.49 -0.57
C SER A 154 21.77 31.24 0.18
N GLU A 155 22.45 31.41 1.32
CA GLU A 155 22.92 30.30 2.16
C GLU A 155 21.77 29.47 2.74
N GLN A 156 20.63 30.08 3.05
CA GLN A 156 19.42 29.35 3.48
C GLN A 156 18.92 28.42 2.38
N LYS A 157 18.93 28.88 1.13
CA LYS A 157 18.54 28.08 -0.04
C LYS A 157 19.49 26.88 -0.25
N ASP A 158 20.78 27.14 -0.09
CA ASP A 158 21.78 26.08 -0.19
C ASP A 158 21.64 25.05 0.96
N ALA A 159 21.33 25.52 2.16
CA ALA A 159 21.06 24.65 3.31
C ALA A 159 19.81 23.77 3.09
N ASP A 160 18.74 24.31 2.51
CA ASP A 160 17.54 23.53 2.16
C ASP A 160 17.87 22.42 1.16
N ILE A 161 18.63 22.74 0.10
CA ILE A 161 19.06 21.76 -0.89
C ILE A 161 19.94 20.70 -0.25
N GLN A 162 20.91 21.10 0.58
CA GLN A 162 21.81 20.18 1.28
C GLN A 162 21.03 19.22 2.20
N VAL A 163 20.11 19.74 3.02
CA VAL A 163 19.30 18.96 3.94
C VAL A 163 18.44 17.95 3.17
N LYS A 164 17.75 18.42 2.12
CA LYS A 164 16.99 17.52 1.24
C LYS A 164 17.82 16.39 0.69
N THR A 165 19.04 16.70 0.23
CA THR A 165 19.97 15.72 -0.36
C THR A 165 20.39 14.67 0.68
N VAL A 166 20.89 15.10 1.84
CA VAL A 166 21.40 14.16 2.85
C VAL A 166 20.28 13.30 3.47
N LEU A 167 19.09 13.85 3.68
CA LEU A 167 17.93 13.06 4.16
C LEU A 167 17.47 12.04 3.11
N SER A 168 17.49 12.41 1.84
CA SER A 168 17.17 11.50 0.74
C SER A 168 18.18 10.37 0.61
N MET A 169 19.47 10.69 0.70
CA MET A 169 20.55 9.70 0.67
C MET A 169 20.49 8.76 1.89
N GLU A 170 20.25 9.29 3.07
CA GLU A 170 20.11 8.48 4.28
C GLU A 170 18.89 7.54 4.21
N ALA A 171 17.77 8.00 3.66
CA ALA A 171 16.63 7.15 3.43
C ALA A 171 16.95 5.97 2.50
N ILE A 172 17.65 6.23 1.39
CA ILE A 172 18.11 5.18 0.46
C ILE A 172 19.07 4.24 1.16
N ARG A 173 20.08 4.77 1.86
CA ARG A 173 21.07 3.97 2.62
C ARG A 173 20.39 3.03 3.60
N THR A 174 19.42 3.53 4.37
CA THR A 174 18.68 2.77 5.37
C THR A 174 17.97 1.57 4.75
N ILE A 175 17.20 1.76 3.68
CA ILE A 175 16.50 0.65 3.01
C ILE A 175 17.48 -0.31 2.33
N THR A 176 18.56 0.19 1.73
CA THR A 176 19.62 -0.64 1.13
C THR A 176 20.29 -1.54 2.19
N ALA A 177 20.63 -0.97 3.35
CA ALA A 177 21.26 -1.73 4.44
C ALA A 177 20.31 -2.80 5.03
N ILE A 178 19.02 -2.50 5.16
CA ILE A 178 18.01 -3.47 5.60
C ILE A 178 17.88 -4.58 4.57
N GLY A 179 17.75 -4.25 3.27
CA GLY A 179 17.60 -5.22 2.18
C GLY A 179 18.82 -6.12 1.99
N SER A 180 20.02 -5.63 2.27
CA SER A 180 21.25 -6.46 2.19
C SER A 180 21.34 -7.52 3.28
N ARG A 181 20.70 -7.31 4.44
CA ARG A 181 20.72 -8.24 5.59
C ARG A 181 19.50 -9.16 5.65
N THR A 182 18.38 -8.73 5.08
CA THR A 182 17.11 -9.43 5.24
C THR A 182 16.40 -9.55 3.90
N LYS A 183 16.18 -10.78 3.46
CA LYS A 183 15.35 -11.07 2.29
C LYS A 183 13.90 -10.77 2.60
N TRP A 184 13.21 -10.14 1.66
CA TRP A 184 11.79 -9.86 1.75
C TRP A 184 10.97 -11.06 1.27
N ASN A 185 9.76 -11.18 1.76
CA ASN A 185 8.78 -12.09 1.16
C ASN A 185 8.33 -11.45 -0.17
N PRO A 186 8.57 -12.10 -1.32
CA PRO A 186 8.22 -11.52 -2.61
C PRO A 186 6.71 -11.47 -2.81
N GLY A 187 6.27 -10.61 -3.71
CA GLY A 187 4.89 -10.59 -4.13
C GLY A 187 4.54 -11.77 -5.03
N SER A 188 3.26 -12.08 -5.14
CA SER A 188 2.78 -13.11 -6.05
C SER A 188 1.44 -12.74 -6.70
N GLU A 189 1.20 -13.29 -7.88
CA GLU A 189 -0.09 -13.28 -8.56
C GLU A 189 -0.50 -14.71 -8.87
N ARG A 190 -1.70 -15.10 -8.44
CA ARG A 190 -2.22 -16.48 -8.57
C ARG A 190 -1.26 -17.55 -8.02
N GLY A 191 -0.56 -17.24 -6.94
CA GLY A 191 0.44 -18.11 -6.33
C GLY A 191 1.79 -18.18 -7.06
N LYS A 192 1.95 -17.49 -8.20
CA LYS A 192 3.23 -17.37 -8.90
C LYS A 192 3.98 -16.15 -8.39
N VAL A 193 5.18 -16.38 -7.88
CA VAL A 193 6.07 -15.32 -7.41
C VAL A 193 6.43 -14.39 -8.55
N MET A 194 6.47 -13.07 -8.28
CA MET A 194 6.78 -12.06 -9.29
C MET A 194 7.45 -10.83 -8.68
N LYS A 195 8.17 -10.09 -9.51
CA LYS A 195 8.70 -8.78 -9.16
C LYS A 195 7.58 -7.82 -8.80
N THR A 196 7.67 -7.19 -7.65
CA THR A 196 6.68 -6.23 -7.19
C THR A 196 7.31 -4.92 -6.81
N LYS A 197 6.62 -3.83 -7.16
CA LYS A 197 7.01 -2.49 -6.74
C LYS A 197 6.47 -2.23 -5.35
N PHE A 198 7.36 -1.83 -4.44
CA PHE A 198 7.00 -1.46 -3.07
C PHE A 198 7.27 0.02 -2.83
N THR A 199 6.52 0.62 -1.90
CA THR A 199 6.77 2.00 -1.47
C THR A 199 6.82 2.07 0.05
N GLN A 200 7.82 2.77 0.58
CA GLN A 200 8.01 2.98 2.02
C GLN A 200 8.28 4.45 2.30
N THR A 201 7.58 5.00 3.29
CA THR A 201 7.87 6.35 3.79
C THR A 201 8.75 6.27 5.02
N ILE A 202 9.87 6.99 5.00
CA ILE A 202 10.77 7.18 6.14
C ILE A 202 10.49 8.55 6.74
N ASN A 203 10.24 8.58 8.04
CA ASN A 203 9.94 9.80 8.77
C ASN A 203 11.18 10.24 9.55
N PHE A 204 11.73 11.40 9.19
CA PHE A 204 12.77 12.09 9.95
C PHE A 204 12.10 13.05 10.93
N LYS A 205 12.00 12.63 12.19
CA LYS A 205 11.48 13.42 13.30
C LYS A 205 12.48 13.37 14.44
N ARG A 206 12.58 14.47 15.17
CA ARG A 206 13.27 14.52 16.49
C ARG A 206 12.36 13.99 17.58
#